data_f76fbb51d7b6adefb9e24c4ce3dcdec2
#
_entry.id   f76fbb51d7b6adefb9e24c4ce3dcdec2
#
_cell.length_a   1.000
_cell.length_b   1.000
_cell.length_c   1.000
_cell.angle_alpha   90.00
_cell.angle_beta   90.00
_cell.angle_gamma   90.00
#
_symmetry.space_group_name_H-M   'P 1'
#
loop_
_entity.id
_entity.type
_entity.pdbx_description
1 polymer ?
#
loop_
_entity_poly.entity_id
_entity_poly.type
_entity_poly.pdbx_seq_one_letter_code
_entity_poly.pdbx_strand_id
1 'polypeptide(L)'
;AAKELILVNSIYPTRVADALLAKAKVGNGGAANFIIKYGLYRRLLGMRNAFSEADDLVMLDDLDACNNYELDLNDIKNAEIPISIILGSKDRLVDLKAVENFTDIVPSQTYTMDEVGHFSFFEDPVELSRLISKIV
;
A
#
# COMPACT_ATOMS: atom_id res chain seq x y z
N ALA A 1 -12.98 0.51 20.90
CA ALA A 1 -11.55 0.74 20.65
C ALA A 1 -11.01 -0.36 19.76
N ALA A 2 -10.10 -0.04 18.83
CA ALA A 2 -9.41 -1.03 18.02
C ALA A 2 -8.53 -1.90 18.93
N LYS A 3 -8.51 -3.21 18.66
CA LYS A 3 -7.67 -4.16 19.44
C LYS A 3 -6.32 -4.39 18.77
N GLU A 4 -6.25 -4.19 17.47
CA GLU A 4 -5.08 -4.36 16.63
C GLU A 4 -5.25 -3.58 15.33
N LEU A 5 -4.14 -3.14 14.74
CA LEU A 5 -4.07 -2.51 13.43
C LEU A 5 -3.16 -3.33 12.52
N ILE A 6 -3.69 -3.75 11.36
CA ILE A 6 -2.91 -4.46 10.35
C ILE A 6 -2.80 -3.57 9.11
N LEU A 7 -1.59 -3.14 8.78
CA LEU A 7 -1.29 -2.40 7.55
C LEU A 7 -0.88 -3.40 6.48
N VAL A 8 -1.62 -3.44 5.38
CA VAL A 8 -1.34 -4.35 4.26
C VAL A 8 -0.89 -3.55 3.05
N ASN A 9 0.33 -3.78 2.59
CA ASN A 9 0.96 -3.06 1.48
C ASN A 9 0.82 -1.52 1.60
N SER A 10 0.88 -1.01 2.81
CA SER A 10 0.72 0.41 3.11
C SER A 10 1.59 0.81 4.29
N ILE A 11 2.03 2.06 4.30
CA ILE A 11 2.81 2.66 5.39
C ILE A 11 2.62 4.17 5.42
N TYR A 12 2.89 4.78 6.55
CA TYR A 12 2.95 6.23 6.70
C TYR A 12 4.42 6.69 6.84
N PRO A 13 4.81 7.80 6.20
CA PRO A 13 4.02 8.61 5.26
C PRO A 13 3.78 7.91 3.93
N THR A 14 2.57 8.06 3.41
CA THR A 14 2.24 7.55 2.07
C THR A 14 2.79 8.50 1.02
N ARG A 15 3.98 8.22 0.50
CA ARG A 15 4.61 9.02 -0.54
C ARG A 15 4.18 8.52 -1.92
N VAL A 16 3.51 9.38 -2.66
CA VAL A 16 3.10 9.11 -4.04
C VAL A 16 4.19 9.62 -4.98
N ALA A 17 4.64 8.75 -5.91
CA ALA A 17 5.66 9.12 -6.87
C ALA A 17 5.19 10.25 -7.79
N ASP A 18 6.01 11.29 -7.99
CA ASP A 18 5.71 12.43 -8.88
C ASP A 18 5.33 11.98 -10.29
N ALA A 19 5.96 10.91 -10.78
CA ALA A 19 5.65 10.34 -12.09
C ALA A 19 4.23 9.74 -12.16
N LEU A 20 3.69 9.23 -11.06
CA LEU A 20 2.33 8.74 -10.98
C LEU A 20 1.33 9.91 -10.97
N LEU A 21 1.57 10.93 -10.14
CA LEU A 21 0.77 12.15 -10.10
C LEU A 21 0.73 12.85 -11.46
N ALA A 22 1.88 12.96 -12.13
CA ALA A 22 1.96 13.55 -13.47
C ALA A 22 1.11 12.78 -14.49
N LYS A 23 1.06 11.44 -14.40
CA LYS A 23 0.24 10.61 -15.28
C LYS A 23 -1.25 10.75 -15.00
N ALA A 24 -1.65 10.83 -13.74
CA ALA A 24 -3.04 11.05 -13.35
C ALA A 24 -3.56 12.42 -13.87
N LYS A 25 -2.74 13.47 -13.82
CA LYS A 25 -3.08 14.80 -14.36
C LYS A 25 -3.34 14.81 -15.86
N VAL A 26 -2.75 13.91 -16.63
CA VAL A 26 -2.96 13.82 -18.09
C VAL A 26 -4.35 13.25 -18.45
N GLY A 27 -4.94 12.41 -17.62
CA GLY A 27 -6.30 11.91 -17.80
C GLY A 27 -6.48 10.95 -18.98
N ASN A 28 -5.48 10.09 -19.27
CA ASN A 28 -5.51 9.17 -20.42
C ASN A 28 -5.26 7.69 -20.06
N GLY A 29 -5.57 7.31 -18.81
CA GLY A 29 -5.31 5.97 -18.28
C GLY A 29 -3.84 5.70 -17.92
N GLY A 30 -3.00 6.74 -17.97
CA GLY A 30 -1.56 6.62 -17.70
C GLY A 30 -1.26 6.25 -16.26
N ALA A 31 -2.07 6.72 -15.29
CA ALA A 31 -1.93 6.40 -13.89
C ALA A 31 -2.25 4.93 -13.62
N ALA A 32 -3.37 4.43 -14.14
CA ALA A 32 -3.75 3.03 -14.03
C ALA A 32 -2.66 2.09 -14.58
N ASN A 33 -2.12 2.41 -15.76
CA ASN A 33 -1.03 1.64 -16.36
C ASN A 33 0.25 1.67 -15.51
N PHE A 34 0.56 2.81 -14.87
CA PHE A 34 1.70 2.93 -13.96
C PHE A 34 1.51 2.03 -12.72
N ILE A 35 0.33 2.10 -12.09
CA ILE A 35 0.01 1.30 -10.92
C ILE A 35 0.08 -0.20 -11.22
N ILE A 36 -0.48 -0.64 -12.35
CA ILE A 36 -0.41 -2.04 -12.80
C ILE A 36 1.05 -2.47 -13.02
N LYS A 37 1.85 -1.62 -13.69
CA LYS A 37 3.25 -1.94 -14.02
C LYS A 37 4.13 -2.10 -12.80
N TYR A 38 3.94 -1.27 -11.79
CA TYR A 38 4.82 -1.21 -10.61
C TYR A 38 4.21 -1.89 -9.38
N GLY A 39 2.89 -2.00 -9.31
CA GLY A 39 2.20 -2.62 -8.20
C GLY A 39 2.05 -4.13 -8.33
N LEU A 40 1.88 -4.67 -9.54
CA LEU A 40 1.74 -6.10 -9.75
C LEU A 40 3.09 -6.78 -10.01
N TYR A 41 3.37 -7.82 -9.26
CA TYR A 41 4.44 -8.78 -9.57
C TYR A 41 3.90 -9.94 -10.41
N ARG A 42 2.81 -10.57 -9.99
CA ARG A 42 2.14 -11.63 -10.75
C ARG A 42 1.20 -11.00 -11.79
N ARG A 43 1.32 -11.44 -13.04
CA ARG A 43 0.43 -10.96 -14.13
C ARG A 43 -0.96 -11.58 -13.99
N LEU A 44 -1.89 -10.83 -13.45
CA LEU A 44 -3.30 -11.21 -13.33
C LEU A 44 -4.10 -10.56 -14.46
N LEU A 45 -4.62 -11.36 -15.37
CA LEU A 45 -5.35 -10.86 -16.56
C LEU A 45 -6.57 -9.99 -16.21
N GLY A 46 -7.27 -10.30 -15.10
CA GLY A 46 -8.43 -9.52 -14.66
C GLY A 46 -8.12 -8.12 -14.12
N MET A 47 -6.92 -7.89 -13.61
CA MET A 47 -6.55 -6.60 -13.01
C MET A 47 -6.46 -5.46 -14.03
N ARG A 48 -6.02 -5.75 -15.25
CA ARG A 48 -5.98 -4.73 -16.30
C ARG A 48 -7.36 -4.18 -16.62
N ASN A 49 -8.38 -5.04 -16.63
CA ASN A 49 -9.75 -4.63 -16.90
C ASN A 49 -10.34 -3.83 -15.73
N ALA A 50 -10.09 -4.25 -14.48
CA ALA A 50 -10.54 -3.53 -13.29
C ALA A 50 -10.00 -2.08 -13.23
N PHE A 51 -8.72 -1.89 -13.62
CA PHE A 51 -8.11 -0.55 -13.64
C PHE A 51 -8.40 0.25 -14.92
N SER A 52 -8.80 -0.39 -16.01
CA SER A 52 -9.10 0.33 -17.28
C SER A 52 -10.34 1.22 -17.20
N GLU A 53 -11.23 0.96 -16.24
CA GLU A 53 -12.44 1.74 -15.97
C GLU A 53 -12.22 2.83 -14.91
N ALA A 54 -11.03 2.92 -14.31
CA ALA A 54 -10.72 3.92 -13.30
C ALA A 54 -10.61 5.32 -13.94
N ASP A 55 -11.31 6.28 -13.36
CA ASP A 55 -11.21 7.69 -13.76
C ASP A 55 -9.91 8.30 -13.21
N ASP A 56 -9.04 8.75 -14.10
CA ASP A 56 -7.76 9.35 -13.72
C ASP A 56 -7.92 10.61 -12.84
N LEU A 57 -9.02 11.37 -12.97
CA LEU A 57 -9.26 12.56 -12.14
C LEU A 57 -9.62 12.17 -10.70
N VAL A 58 -10.48 11.16 -10.53
CA VAL A 58 -10.77 10.60 -9.20
C VAL A 58 -9.51 10.02 -8.58
N MET A 59 -8.73 9.29 -9.39
CA MET A 59 -7.45 8.74 -8.93
C MET A 59 -6.46 9.83 -8.53
N LEU A 60 -6.42 10.97 -9.24
CA LEU A 60 -5.57 12.10 -8.87
C LEU A 60 -5.95 12.67 -7.51
N ASP A 61 -7.23 12.89 -7.26
CA ASP A 61 -7.73 13.42 -5.98
C ASP A 61 -7.38 12.46 -4.82
N ASP A 62 -7.56 11.15 -5.02
CA ASP A 62 -7.19 10.12 -4.04
C ASP A 62 -5.69 10.07 -3.77
N LEU A 63 -4.86 10.13 -4.81
CA LEU A 63 -3.40 10.12 -4.70
C LEU A 63 -2.88 11.40 -4.03
N ASP A 64 -3.46 12.56 -4.35
CA ASP A 64 -3.12 13.82 -3.69
C ASP A 64 -3.54 13.81 -2.21
N ALA A 65 -4.69 13.24 -1.88
CA ALA A 65 -5.13 13.06 -0.49
C ALA A 65 -4.15 12.16 0.29
N CYS A 66 -3.73 11.04 -0.29
CA CYS A 66 -2.72 10.17 0.31
C CYS A 66 -1.38 10.88 0.52
N ASN A 67 -0.92 11.65 -0.48
CA ASN A 67 0.38 12.34 -0.42
C ASN A 67 0.40 13.51 0.58
N ASN A 68 -0.75 14.13 0.82
CA ASN A 68 -0.90 15.26 1.74
C ASN A 68 -1.46 14.87 3.12
N TYR A 69 -1.71 13.58 3.35
CA TYR A 69 -2.16 13.11 4.66
C TYR A 69 -1.05 13.28 5.70
N GLU A 70 -1.37 13.97 6.78
CA GLU A 70 -0.46 14.20 7.89
C GLU A 70 -0.92 13.47 9.16
N LEU A 71 0.01 12.83 9.84
CA LEU A 71 -0.20 12.08 11.05
C LEU A 71 1.01 12.23 11.97
N ASP A 72 0.79 12.47 13.26
CA ASP A 72 1.87 12.39 14.25
C ASP A 72 2.06 10.92 14.67
N LEU A 73 3.24 10.36 14.37
CA LEU A 73 3.60 8.99 14.76
C LEU A 73 3.64 8.80 16.28
N ASN A 74 3.86 9.86 17.04
CA ASN A 74 3.80 9.78 18.50
C ASN A 74 2.37 9.52 19.00
N ASP A 75 1.35 10.05 18.33
CA ASP A 75 -0.04 9.74 18.66
C ASP A 75 -0.36 8.27 18.44
N ILE A 76 0.15 7.69 17.35
CA ILE A 76 0.01 6.26 17.08
C ILE A 76 0.74 5.42 18.12
N LYS A 77 1.98 5.78 18.45
CA LYS A 77 2.77 5.11 19.49
C LYS A 77 2.08 5.17 20.85
N ASN A 78 1.52 6.33 21.22
CA ASN A 78 0.87 6.55 22.50
C ASN A 78 -0.50 5.87 22.59
N ALA A 79 -1.12 5.49 21.47
CA ALA A 79 -2.35 4.72 21.46
C ALA A 79 -2.18 3.29 21.98
N GLU A 80 -0.93 2.80 22.06
CA GLU A 80 -0.57 1.46 22.57
C GLU A 80 -1.35 0.31 21.90
N ILE A 81 -1.76 0.50 20.63
CA ILE A 81 -2.44 -0.53 19.85
C ILE A 81 -1.37 -1.39 19.17
N PRO A 82 -1.42 -2.72 19.29
CA PRO A 82 -0.53 -3.61 18.54
C PRO A 82 -0.64 -3.35 17.03
N ILE A 83 0.51 -3.22 16.35
CA ILE A 83 0.56 -2.94 14.92
C ILE A 83 1.35 -4.02 14.19
N SER A 84 0.72 -4.58 13.17
CA SER A 84 1.33 -5.53 12.24
C SER A 84 1.37 -4.93 10.83
N ILE A 85 2.50 -5.09 10.14
CA ILE A 85 2.70 -4.60 8.78
C ILE A 85 2.94 -5.82 7.88
N ILE A 86 2.14 -5.99 6.84
CA ILE A 86 2.29 -7.06 5.84
C ILE A 86 2.70 -6.42 4.51
N LEU A 87 3.84 -6.84 3.96
CA LEU A 87 4.40 -6.31 2.72
C LEU A 87 4.65 -7.44 1.71
N GLY A 88 4.45 -7.16 0.43
CA GLY A 88 4.93 -8.03 -0.63
C GLY A 88 6.43 -7.81 -0.89
N SER A 89 7.21 -8.89 -1.03
CA SER A 89 8.67 -8.80 -1.29
C SER A 89 9.01 -8.16 -2.64
N LYS A 90 8.03 -8.08 -3.54
CA LYS A 90 8.14 -7.46 -4.86
C LYS A 90 7.30 -6.18 -5.00
N ASP A 91 6.79 -5.67 -3.88
CA ASP A 91 6.11 -4.37 -3.87
C ASP A 91 7.10 -3.26 -4.25
N ARG A 92 6.71 -2.45 -5.24
CA ARG A 92 7.54 -1.35 -5.77
C ARG A 92 6.83 0.00 -5.63
N LEU A 93 5.69 0.03 -4.94
CA LEU A 93 4.93 1.23 -4.64
C LEU A 93 5.13 1.68 -3.19
N VAL A 94 5.36 0.75 -2.26
CA VAL A 94 5.69 1.08 -0.88
C VAL A 94 7.17 1.45 -0.76
N ASP A 95 7.44 2.58 -0.13
CA ASP A 95 8.80 3.01 0.19
C ASP A 95 9.31 2.27 1.43
N LEU A 96 10.28 1.38 1.25
CA LEU A 96 10.88 0.60 2.34
C LEU A 96 11.56 1.49 3.39
N LYS A 97 12.08 2.67 2.98
CA LYS A 97 12.65 3.63 3.93
C LYS A 97 11.58 4.26 4.82
N ALA A 98 10.36 4.46 4.29
CA ALA A 98 9.24 4.88 5.11
C ALA A 98 8.84 3.79 6.11
N VAL A 99 8.91 2.51 5.73
CA VAL A 99 8.69 1.38 6.64
C VAL A 99 9.70 1.38 7.78
N GLU A 100 10.99 1.51 7.48
CA GLU A 100 12.06 1.59 8.48
C GLU A 100 11.83 2.78 9.44
N ASN A 101 11.59 3.97 8.91
CA ASN A 101 11.33 5.16 9.73
C ASN A 101 10.09 4.99 10.64
N PHE A 102 9.04 4.34 10.13
CA PHE A 102 7.84 4.07 10.91
C PHE A 102 8.13 3.09 12.06
N THR A 103 8.80 1.97 11.77
CA THR A 103 9.11 0.94 12.77
C THR A 103 10.11 1.39 13.82
N ASP A 104 10.97 2.34 13.50
CA ASP A 104 11.90 2.97 14.46
C ASP A 104 11.17 3.81 15.52
N ILE A 105 10.02 4.38 15.18
CA ILE A 105 9.23 5.23 16.07
C ILE A 105 8.10 4.45 16.74
N VAL A 106 7.38 3.64 15.95
CA VAL A 106 6.17 2.93 16.36
C VAL A 106 6.47 1.44 16.48
N PRO A 107 6.42 0.85 17.68
CA PRO A 107 6.62 -0.59 17.88
C PRO A 107 5.63 -1.39 17.01
N SER A 108 6.15 -2.19 16.10
CA SER A 108 5.33 -2.95 15.15
C SER A 108 6.03 -4.22 14.69
N GLN A 109 5.26 -5.22 14.23
CA GLN A 109 5.78 -6.44 13.64
C GLN A 109 5.63 -6.40 12.12
N THR A 110 6.68 -6.77 11.38
CA THR A 110 6.64 -6.81 9.92
C THR A 110 6.66 -8.24 9.41
N TYR A 111 5.78 -8.54 8.48
CA TYR A 111 5.65 -9.81 7.78
C TYR A 111 5.85 -9.57 6.29
N THR A 112 6.59 -10.45 5.62
CA THR A 112 6.85 -10.34 4.19
C THR A 112 6.23 -11.53 3.46
N MET A 113 5.42 -11.25 2.43
CA MET A 113 4.90 -12.25 1.50
C MET A 113 5.87 -12.39 0.33
N ASP A 114 6.41 -13.60 0.13
CA ASP A 114 7.38 -13.83 -0.93
C ASP A 114 6.74 -13.85 -2.32
N GLU A 115 7.45 -13.29 -3.32
CA GLU A 115 7.00 -13.19 -4.71
C GLU A 115 5.62 -12.55 -4.90
N VAL A 116 5.29 -11.55 -4.08
CA VAL A 116 4.02 -10.79 -4.11
C VAL A 116 4.34 -9.30 -4.25
N GLY A 117 3.56 -8.60 -5.07
CA GLY A 117 3.64 -7.15 -5.25
C GLY A 117 2.76 -6.38 -4.27
N HIS A 118 2.28 -5.22 -4.71
CA HIS A 118 1.46 -4.30 -3.90
C HIS A 118 0.03 -4.79 -3.66
N PHE A 119 -0.50 -5.58 -4.57
CA PHE A 119 -1.88 -6.07 -4.49
C PHE A 119 -1.95 -7.49 -3.93
N SER A 120 -1.40 -7.69 -2.73
CA SER A 120 -1.30 -9.00 -2.09
C SER A 120 -2.65 -9.73 -1.98
N PHE A 121 -3.74 -9.00 -1.77
CA PHE A 121 -5.10 -9.54 -1.71
C PHE A 121 -5.61 -10.10 -3.05
N PHE A 122 -5.01 -9.71 -4.18
CA PHE A 122 -5.26 -10.31 -5.50
C PHE A 122 -4.19 -11.32 -5.90
N GLU A 123 -2.93 -11.07 -5.54
CA GLU A 123 -1.81 -11.88 -5.99
C GLU A 123 -1.66 -13.17 -5.20
N ASP A 124 -1.91 -13.14 -3.89
CA ASP A 124 -1.90 -14.32 -3.03
C ASP A 124 -2.86 -14.17 -1.83
N PRO A 125 -4.19 -14.23 -2.08
CA PRO A 125 -5.19 -14.07 -1.01
C PRO A 125 -5.11 -15.18 0.04
N VAL A 126 -4.63 -16.37 -0.32
CA VAL A 126 -4.51 -17.50 0.59
C VAL A 126 -3.44 -17.24 1.64
N GLU A 127 -2.25 -16.83 1.20
CA GLU A 127 -1.15 -16.50 2.12
C GLU A 127 -1.48 -15.27 2.96
N LEU A 128 -2.09 -14.23 2.35
CA LEU A 128 -2.54 -13.05 3.10
C LEU A 128 -3.53 -13.45 4.21
N SER A 129 -4.54 -14.27 3.89
CA SER A 129 -5.51 -14.75 4.87
C SER A 129 -4.85 -15.55 5.99
N ARG A 130 -3.87 -16.40 5.65
CA ARG A 130 -3.09 -17.19 6.62
C ARG A 130 -2.31 -16.29 7.58
N LEU A 131 -1.66 -15.24 7.07
CA LEU A 131 -0.92 -14.28 7.89
C LEU A 131 -1.85 -13.50 8.81
N ILE A 132 -2.96 -12.95 8.29
CA ILE A 132 -3.94 -12.25 9.10
C ILE A 132 -4.47 -13.16 10.23
N SER A 133 -4.84 -14.40 9.91
CA SER A 133 -5.34 -15.37 10.92
C SER A 133 -4.28 -15.75 11.97
N LYS A 134 -3.01 -15.58 11.68
CA LYS A 134 -1.93 -15.80 12.66
C LYS A 134 -1.73 -14.59 13.58
N ILE A 135 -2.05 -13.39 13.09
CA ILE A 135 -1.89 -12.13 13.81
C ILE A 135 -3.03 -11.93 14.80
N VAL A 136 -4.26 -12.17 14.37
CA VAL A 136 -5.49 -12.04 15.20
C VAL A 136 -5.83 -13.35 15.89
#